data_f543c6c78b7fb04ca0156d4d190075f5
#
_entry.id   f543c6c78b7fb04ca0156d4d190075f5
#
_cell.length_a   1.000
_cell.length_b   1.000
_cell.length_c   1.000
_cell.angle_alpha   90.00
_cell.angle_beta   90.00
_cell.angle_gamma   90.00
#
_symmetry.space_group_name_H-M   'P 1'
#
loop_
_entity.id
_entity.type
_entity.pdbx_description
1 polymer ?
#
loop_
_entity_poly.entity_id
_entity_poly.type
_entity_poly.pdbx_seq_one_letter_code
_entity_poly.pdbx_strand_id
1 'polypeptide(L)'
;SMIFQEPMVSLDPLFPIGDQLGEVVRLHKKVSQAQANEMSIEMLRTVGIPSPETRLKQYPFELSGGMRQRVMIAIALLCDPELLIADEPTTALDVTIQAQILDLLRSINEKLGTSIILITHDLGVVASMVDTVAVMYCGHIVEKADVRTIFQHPLHPYTEGLLRSIPHMDDSQGDLATIEGSVPSIYHMPEGCA
;
A
#
# COMPACT_ATOMS: atom_id res chain seq x y z
N SER A 1 -4.01 7.82 -8.67
CA SER A 1 -4.95 6.96 -7.96
C SER A 1 -4.41 6.58 -6.59
N MET A 2 -5.26 6.02 -5.70
CA MET A 2 -4.85 5.70 -4.33
C MET A 2 -5.46 4.36 -3.87
N ILE A 3 -4.66 3.57 -3.18
CA ILE A 3 -5.05 2.39 -2.40
C ILE A 3 -5.07 2.83 -0.93
N PHE A 4 -6.23 2.71 -0.29
CA PHE A 4 -6.40 3.11 1.11
C PHE A 4 -5.99 1.99 2.07
N GLN A 5 -5.70 2.35 3.32
CA GLN A 5 -5.21 1.45 4.36
C GLN A 5 -6.17 0.29 4.68
N GLU A 6 -7.49 0.55 4.69
CA GLU A 6 -8.49 -0.44 5.08
C GLU A 6 -9.48 -0.75 3.94
N PRO A 7 -9.42 -1.95 3.32
CA PRO A 7 -10.36 -2.34 2.26
C PRO A 7 -11.82 -2.36 2.68
N MET A 8 -12.09 -2.64 3.97
CA MET A 8 -13.46 -2.69 4.49
C MET A 8 -14.13 -1.32 4.60
N VAL A 9 -13.35 -0.26 4.71
CA VAL A 9 -13.87 1.12 4.75
C VAL A 9 -13.98 1.69 3.35
N SER A 10 -13.15 1.22 2.42
CA SER A 10 -13.06 1.73 1.06
C SER A 10 -14.08 1.10 0.10
N LEU A 11 -14.48 -0.16 0.36
CA LEU A 11 -15.51 -0.84 -0.42
C LEU A 11 -16.87 -0.68 0.24
N ASP A 12 -17.86 -0.22 -0.51
CA ASP A 12 -19.24 -0.11 0.00
C ASP A 12 -19.85 -1.50 0.16
N PRO A 13 -20.22 -1.91 1.39
CA PRO A 13 -20.76 -3.24 1.66
C PRO A 13 -22.15 -3.48 1.06
N LEU A 14 -22.87 -2.44 0.65
CA LEU A 14 -24.23 -2.51 0.12
C LEU A 14 -24.28 -2.76 -1.38
N PHE A 15 -23.17 -2.61 -2.11
CA PHE A 15 -23.12 -2.78 -3.55
C PHE A 15 -22.21 -3.95 -3.96
N PRO A 16 -22.62 -4.72 -4.99
CA PRO A 16 -21.75 -5.75 -5.57
C PRO A 16 -20.44 -5.18 -6.09
N ILE A 17 -19.40 -6.00 -6.11
CA ILE A 17 -18.07 -5.64 -6.61
C ILE A 17 -18.12 -5.09 -8.03
N GLY A 18 -18.95 -5.69 -8.91
CA GLY A 18 -19.10 -5.27 -10.30
C GLY A 18 -19.68 -3.87 -10.46
N ASP A 19 -20.59 -3.46 -9.58
CA ASP A 19 -21.18 -2.13 -9.61
C ASP A 19 -20.15 -1.07 -9.26
N GLN A 20 -19.32 -1.31 -8.23
CA GLN A 20 -18.28 -0.41 -7.77
C GLN A 20 -17.17 -0.25 -8.81
N LEU A 21 -16.69 -1.36 -9.41
CA LEU A 21 -15.72 -1.32 -10.50
C LEU A 21 -16.28 -0.62 -11.73
N GLY A 22 -17.51 -0.99 -12.13
CA GLY A 22 -18.18 -0.43 -13.29
C GLY A 22 -18.48 1.06 -13.16
N GLU A 23 -18.76 1.55 -11.96
CA GLU A 23 -18.94 2.98 -11.68
C GLU A 23 -17.66 3.76 -11.99
N VAL A 24 -16.51 3.31 -11.48
CA VAL A 24 -15.23 3.96 -11.71
C VAL A 24 -14.91 4.03 -13.22
N VAL A 25 -15.10 2.93 -13.94
CA VAL A 25 -14.87 2.92 -15.39
C VAL A 25 -15.78 3.91 -16.11
N ARG A 26 -17.07 3.94 -15.78
CA ARG A 26 -18.05 4.83 -16.46
C ARG A 26 -17.84 6.30 -16.14
N LEU A 27 -17.36 6.62 -14.92
CA LEU A 27 -17.06 7.99 -14.54
C LEU A 27 -15.85 8.56 -15.30
N HIS A 28 -14.83 7.73 -15.54
CA HIS A 28 -13.57 8.16 -16.12
C HIS A 28 -13.41 7.83 -17.61
N LYS A 29 -14.08 6.78 -18.09
CA LYS A 29 -14.04 6.34 -19.49
C LYS A 29 -15.45 6.37 -20.07
N LYS A 30 -15.62 6.98 -21.27
CA LYS A 30 -16.91 7.05 -21.96
C LYS A 30 -17.24 5.72 -22.64
N VAL A 31 -17.64 4.73 -21.86
CA VAL A 31 -17.90 3.35 -22.32
C VAL A 31 -19.30 2.88 -21.91
N SER A 32 -19.81 1.88 -22.61
CA SER A 32 -21.08 1.22 -22.27
C SER A 32 -20.92 0.35 -21.01
N GLN A 33 -22.06 -0.02 -20.39
CA GLN A 33 -22.05 -0.95 -19.24
C GLN A 33 -21.41 -2.31 -19.59
N ALA A 34 -21.65 -2.83 -20.79
CA ALA A 34 -21.05 -4.10 -21.23
C ALA A 34 -19.52 -4.00 -21.31
N GLN A 35 -19.00 -2.91 -21.87
CA GLN A 35 -17.56 -2.65 -21.92
C GLN A 35 -16.96 -2.42 -20.54
N ALA A 36 -17.67 -1.70 -19.64
CA ALA A 36 -17.22 -1.52 -18.26
C ALA A 36 -17.10 -2.85 -17.51
N ASN A 37 -18.06 -3.77 -17.71
CA ASN A 37 -18.01 -5.10 -17.12
C ASN A 37 -16.82 -5.92 -17.67
N GLU A 38 -16.58 -5.86 -18.97
CA GLU A 38 -15.46 -6.57 -19.60
C GLU A 38 -14.11 -6.07 -19.08
N MET A 39 -13.92 -4.76 -19.00
CA MET A 39 -12.72 -4.13 -18.42
C MET A 39 -12.55 -4.52 -16.94
N SER A 40 -13.65 -4.56 -16.18
CA SER A 40 -13.61 -4.97 -14.78
C SER A 40 -13.18 -6.43 -14.62
N ILE A 41 -13.70 -7.34 -15.46
CA ILE A 41 -13.31 -8.76 -15.48
C ILE A 41 -11.82 -8.90 -15.80
N GLU A 42 -11.33 -8.20 -16.81
CA GLU A 42 -9.92 -8.26 -17.20
C GLU A 42 -9.00 -7.72 -16.10
N MET A 43 -9.38 -6.61 -15.46
CA MET A 43 -8.62 -6.07 -14.34
C MET A 43 -8.61 -7.02 -13.14
N LEU A 44 -9.74 -7.65 -12.81
CA LEU A 44 -9.77 -8.66 -11.75
C LEU A 44 -8.88 -9.87 -12.04
N ARG A 45 -8.75 -10.29 -13.31
CA ARG A 45 -7.77 -11.31 -13.73
C ARG A 45 -6.34 -10.83 -13.53
N THR A 46 -6.05 -9.60 -13.93
CA THR A 46 -4.73 -8.98 -13.81
C THR A 46 -4.26 -8.93 -12.35
N VAL A 47 -5.15 -8.61 -11.43
CA VAL A 47 -4.81 -8.61 -9.98
C VAL A 47 -4.90 -10.01 -9.34
N GLY A 48 -5.17 -11.06 -10.12
CA GLY A 48 -5.16 -12.45 -9.66
C GLY A 48 -6.40 -12.87 -8.86
N ILE A 49 -7.56 -12.32 -9.16
CA ILE A 49 -8.85 -12.78 -8.61
C ILE A 49 -9.34 -14.00 -9.41
N PRO A 50 -9.56 -15.16 -8.77
CA PRO A 50 -10.09 -16.34 -9.46
C PRO A 50 -11.58 -16.19 -9.79
N SER A 51 -11.99 -16.70 -10.97
CA SER A 51 -13.38 -16.69 -11.44
C SER A 51 -14.03 -15.29 -11.40
N PRO A 52 -13.44 -14.27 -12.04
CA PRO A 52 -13.82 -12.87 -11.89
C PRO A 52 -15.28 -12.62 -12.29
N GLU A 53 -15.83 -13.35 -13.25
CA GLU A 53 -17.24 -13.27 -13.68
C GLU A 53 -18.22 -13.57 -12.55
N THR A 54 -17.85 -14.49 -11.66
CA THR A 54 -18.64 -14.82 -10.47
C THR A 54 -18.45 -13.77 -9.39
N ARG A 55 -17.20 -13.30 -9.20
CA ARG A 55 -16.85 -12.33 -8.15
C ARG A 55 -17.48 -10.95 -8.37
N LEU A 56 -17.71 -10.54 -9.61
CA LEU A 56 -18.42 -9.29 -9.91
C LEU A 56 -19.82 -9.22 -9.27
N LYS A 57 -20.47 -10.37 -9.09
CA LYS A 57 -21.83 -10.47 -8.50
C LYS A 57 -21.83 -10.54 -6.98
N GLN A 58 -20.67 -10.72 -6.37
CA GLN A 58 -20.52 -10.84 -4.94
C GLN A 58 -20.40 -9.47 -4.27
N TYR A 59 -20.74 -9.44 -3.00
CA TYR A 59 -20.56 -8.29 -2.11
C TYR A 59 -19.20 -8.36 -1.41
N PRO A 60 -18.66 -7.23 -0.94
CA PRO A 60 -17.35 -7.19 -0.25
C PRO A 60 -17.24 -8.18 0.91
N PHE A 61 -18.28 -8.38 1.69
CA PHE A 61 -18.28 -9.27 2.86
C PHE A 61 -18.18 -10.78 2.49
N GLU A 62 -18.49 -11.15 1.24
CA GLU A 62 -18.35 -12.52 0.75
C GLU A 62 -16.91 -12.85 0.30
N LEU A 63 -16.03 -11.86 0.27
CA LEU A 63 -14.64 -12.01 -0.13
C LEU A 63 -13.71 -12.12 1.07
N SER A 64 -12.59 -12.86 0.93
CA SER A 64 -11.52 -12.85 1.92
C SER A 64 -10.81 -11.49 1.98
N GLY A 65 -10.06 -11.21 3.06
CA GLY A 65 -9.29 -9.97 3.22
C GLY A 65 -8.37 -9.70 2.03
N GLY A 66 -7.58 -10.69 1.63
CA GLY A 66 -6.69 -10.56 0.48
C GLY A 66 -7.42 -10.36 -0.86
N MET A 67 -8.62 -10.95 -1.03
CA MET A 67 -9.43 -10.70 -2.23
C MET A 67 -9.99 -9.26 -2.23
N ARG A 68 -10.46 -8.75 -1.10
CA ARG A 68 -10.90 -7.35 -0.97
C ARG A 68 -9.77 -6.38 -1.29
N GLN A 69 -8.56 -6.66 -0.79
CA GLN A 69 -7.36 -5.86 -1.10
C GLN A 69 -7.09 -5.85 -2.60
N ARG A 70 -7.13 -7.00 -3.27
CA ARG A 70 -6.96 -7.11 -4.72
C ARG A 70 -8.03 -6.37 -5.51
N VAL A 71 -9.29 -6.38 -5.04
CA VAL A 71 -10.37 -5.59 -5.64
C VAL A 71 -10.10 -4.10 -5.50
N MET A 72 -9.66 -3.63 -4.35
CA MET A 72 -9.29 -2.22 -4.14
C MET A 72 -8.13 -1.79 -5.05
N ILE A 73 -7.11 -2.65 -5.21
CA ILE A 73 -6.03 -2.45 -6.18
C ILE A 73 -6.59 -2.39 -7.61
N ALA A 74 -7.52 -3.30 -7.97
CA ALA A 74 -8.17 -3.28 -9.29
C ALA A 74 -8.90 -1.95 -9.55
N ILE A 75 -9.67 -1.46 -8.59
CA ILE A 75 -10.36 -0.16 -8.67
C ILE A 75 -9.35 0.97 -8.94
N ALA A 76 -8.24 0.98 -8.21
CA ALA A 76 -7.21 2.00 -8.36
C ALA A 76 -6.53 1.97 -9.74
N LEU A 77 -6.44 0.80 -10.39
CA LEU A 77 -5.76 0.61 -11.67
C LEU A 77 -6.66 0.74 -12.91
N LEU A 78 -7.98 0.63 -12.75
CA LEU A 78 -8.95 0.58 -13.87
C LEU A 78 -8.84 1.75 -14.87
N CYS A 79 -8.29 2.88 -14.43
CA CYS A 79 -8.14 4.07 -15.25
C CYS A 79 -6.70 4.36 -15.65
N ASP A 80 -5.84 3.35 -15.64
CA ASP A 80 -4.45 3.40 -16.09
C ASP A 80 -3.67 4.59 -15.48
N PRO A 81 -3.55 4.68 -14.15
CA PRO A 81 -2.94 5.83 -13.49
C PRO A 81 -1.43 5.88 -13.75
N GLU A 82 -0.89 7.08 -13.98
CA GLU A 82 0.56 7.30 -14.04
C GLU A 82 1.21 7.19 -12.64
N LEU A 83 0.45 7.52 -11.60
CA LEU A 83 0.89 7.47 -10.20
C LEU A 83 -0.13 6.74 -9.34
N LEU A 84 0.36 5.77 -8.56
CA LEU A 84 -0.39 5.02 -7.55
C LEU A 84 0.18 5.32 -6.16
N ILE A 85 -0.65 5.85 -5.28
CA ILE A 85 -0.31 6.01 -3.86
C ILE A 85 -0.87 4.79 -3.13
N ALA A 86 -0.01 4.02 -2.49
CA ALA A 86 -0.38 2.84 -1.71
C ALA A 86 -0.13 3.12 -0.22
N ASP A 87 -1.23 3.38 0.50
CA ASP A 87 -1.20 3.72 1.92
C ASP A 87 -1.41 2.46 2.76
N GLU A 88 -0.33 1.98 3.35
CA GLU A 88 -0.26 0.74 4.13
C GLU A 88 -0.99 -0.45 3.47
N PRO A 89 -0.67 -0.79 2.21
CA PRO A 89 -1.48 -1.71 1.40
C PRO A 89 -1.48 -3.16 1.91
N THR A 90 -0.68 -3.48 2.92
CA THR A 90 -0.52 -4.83 3.47
C THR A 90 -0.90 -4.93 4.94
N THR A 91 -1.33 -3.84 5.56
CA THR A 91 -1.76 -3.83 6.97
C THR A 91 -2.95 -4.78 7.19
N ALA A 92 -2.93 -5.50 8.31
CA ALA A 92 -3.93 -6.50 8.70
C ALA A 92 -4.05 -7.73 7.75
N LEU A 93 -3.04 -7.97 6.90
CA LEU A 93 -2.93 -9.20 6.10
C LEU A 93 -1.93 -10.18 6.73
N ASP A 94 -2.16 -11.46 6.53
CA ASP A 94 -1.15 -12.47 6.88
C ASP A 94 0.09 -12.36 5.98
N VAL A 95 1.24 -12.84 6.48
CA VAL A 95 2.55 -12.69 5.82
C VAL A 95 2.55 -13.23 4.38
N THR A 96 1.82 -14.30 4.12
CA THR A 96 1.76 -14.92 2.78
C THR A 96 0.99 -14.03 1.81
N ILE A 97 -0.15 -13.49 2.22
CA ILE A 97 -0.95 -12.58 1.41
C ILE A 97 -0.21 -11.24 1.24
N GLN A 98 0.44 -10.73 2.29
CA GLN A 98 1.29 -9.55 2.22
C GLN A 98 2.34 -9.68 1.09
N ALA A 99 3.11 -10.77 1.08
CA ALA A 99 4.10 -11.02 0.03
C ALA A 99 3.46 -11.02 -1.37
N GLN A 100 2.31 -11.67 -1.54
CA GLN A 100 1.59 -11.69 -2.81
C GLN A 100 1.10 -10.31 -3.27
N ILE A 101 0.68 -9.43 -2.35
CA ILE A 101 0.27 -8.05 -2.68
C ILE A 101 1.47 -7.22 -3.10
N LEU A 102 2.60 -7.36 -2.41
CA LEU A 102 3.84 -6.66 -2.76
C LEU A 102 4.37 -7.08 -4.13
N ASP A 103 4.35 -8.39 -4.44
CA ASP A 103 4.72 -8.91 -5.76
C ASP A 103 3.77 -8.40 -6.85
N LEU A 104 2.47 -8.30 -6.55
CA LEU A 104 1.50 -7.70 -7.46
C LEU A 104 1.84 -6.23 -7.76
N LEU A 105 2.10 -5.42 -6.73
CA LEU A 105 2.47 -4.00 -6.88
C LEU A 105 3.77 -3.85 -7.71
N ARG A 106 4.79 -4.69 -7.46
CA ARG A 106 6.01 -4.72 -8.27
C ARG A 106 5.71 -5.04 -9.74
N SER A 107 4.92 -6.06 -9.99
CA SER A 107 4.49 -6.46 -11.35
C SER A 107 3.73 -5.34 -12.08
N ILE A 108 2.92 -4.56 -11.37
CA ILE A 108 2.21 -3.40 -11.90
C ILE A 108 3.19 -2.31 -12.33
N ASN A 109 4.14 -1.96 -11.47
CA ASN A 109 5.17 -0.98 -11.79
C ASN A 109 5.97 -1.38 -13.03
N GLU A 110 6.44 -2.64 -13.08
CA GLU A 110 7.25 -3.17 -14.19
C GLU A 110 6.49 -3.27 -15.51
N LYS A 111 5.23 -3.74 -15.48
CA LYS A 111 4.46 -4.03 -16.70
C LYS A 111 3.67 -2.85 -17.24
N LEU A 112 3.15 -2.01 -16.35
CA LEU A 112 2.30 -0.88 -16.71
C LEU A 112 3.05 0.45 -16.68
N GLY A 113 4.26 0.49 -16.12
CA GLY A 113 5.06 1.72 -15.97
C GLY A 113 4.45 2.71 -14.96
N THR A 114 3.50 2.28 -14.14
CA THR A 114 2.88 3.10 -13.10
C THR A 114 3.87 3.39 -11.99
N SER A 115 4.15 4.66 -11.70
CA SER A 115 4.96 5.06 -10.55
C SER A 115 4.21 4.77 -9.24
N ILE A 116 4.92 4.27 -8.22
CA ILE A 116 4.28 3.92 -6.93
C ILE A 116 4.91 4.73 -5.80
N ILE A 117 4.07 5.42 -5.03
CA ILE A 117 4.44 5.94 -3.70
C ILE A 117 3.90 4.94 -2.68
N LEU A 118 4.79 4.26 -1.99
CA LEU A 118 4.45 3.30 -0.94
C LEU A 118 4.60 3.96 0.43
N ILE A 119 3.50 4.05 1.18
CA ILE A 119 3.50 4.50 2.57
C ILE A 119 3.43 3.26 3.44
N THR A 120 4.40 3.08 4.32
CA THR A 120 4.47 1.92 5.21
C THR A 120 5.36 2.20 6.42
N HIS A 121 5.10 1.52 7.52
CA HIS A 121 5.97 1.47 8.69
C HIS A 121 6.86 0.22 8.71
N ASP A 122 6.73 -0.67 7.73
CA ASP A 122 7.52 -1.91 7.63
C ASP A 122 8.82 -1.66 6.85
N LEU A 123 9.93 -1.54 7.57
CA LEU A 123 11.25 -1.30 7.00
C LEU A 123 11.75 -2.49 6.15
N GLY A 124 11.29 -3.72 6.41
CA GLY A 124 11.59 -4.88 5.57
C GLY A 124 10.94 -4.76 4.19
N VAL A 125 9.71 -4.27 4.13
CA VAL A 125 9.04 -3.94 2.87
C VAL A 125 9.79 -2.83 2.14
N VAL A 126 10.16 -1.75 2.84
CA VAL A 126 10.93 -0.64 2.25
C VAL A 126 12.21 -1.16 1.62
N ALA A 127 13.01 -1.96 2.35
CA ALA A 127 14.28 -2.48 1.85
C ALA A 127 14.16 -3.30 0.55
N SER A 128 13.02 -3.94 0.33
CA SER A 128 12.80 -4.86 -0.79
C SER A 128 12.04 -4.27 -1.97
N MET A 129 11.33 -3.14 -1.79
CA MET A 129 10.32 -2.68 -2.76
C MET A 129 10.62 -1.33 -3.42
N VAL A 130 11.46 -0.48 -2.80
CA VAL A 130 11.59 0.90 -3.25
C VAL A 130 13.02 1.29 -3.61
N ASP A 131 13.17 2.28 -4.49
CA ASP A 131 14.47 2.83 -4.88
C ASP A 131 14.86 4.01 -3.98
N THR A 132 13.89 4.83 -3.60
CA THR A 132 14.10 6.05 -2.80
C THR A 132 13.20 6.04 -1.58
N VAL A 133 13.75 6.43 -0.45
CA VAL A 133 13.05 6.51 0.85
C VAL A 133 12.99 7.94 1.31
N ALA A 134 11.82 8.34 1.82
CA ALA A 134 11.64 9.58 2.57
C ALA A 134 11.15 9.23 3.97
N VAL A 135 11.98 9.46 4.98
CA VAL A 135 11.63 9.26 6.38
C VAL A 135 10.86 10.47 6.88
N MET A 136 9.68 10.22 7.44
CA MET A 136 8.80 11.28 7.94
C MET A 136 8.70 11.20 9.46
N TYR A 137 8.80 12.35 10.13
CA TYR A 137 8.59 12.50 11.56
C TYR A 137 7.81 13.78 11.84
N CYS A 138 6.80 13.71 12.67
CA CYS A 138 5.95 14.86 13.05
C CYS A 138 5.45 15.70 11.85
N GLY A 139 5.10 15.05 10.73
CA GLY A 139 4.60 15.73 9.52
C GLY A 139 5.69 16.32 8.61
N HIS A 140 6.97 16.21 8.97
CA HIS A 140 8.11 16.69 8.18
C HIS A 140 8.93 15.53 7.61
N ILE A 141 9.44 15.69 6.39
CA ILE A 141 10.46 14.79 5.85
C ILE A 141 11.79 15.18 6.49
N VAL A 142 12.30 14.31 7.36
CA VAL A 142 13.56 14.54 8.10
C VAL A 142 14.79 14.00 7.39
N GLU A 143 14.60 13.00 6.51
CA GLU A 143 15.67 12.44 5.70
C GLU A 143 15.11 11.87 4.39
N LYS A 144 15.86 12.05 3.28
CA LYS A 144 15.51 11.49 1.98
C LYS A 144 16.78 11.09 1.23
N ALA A 145 16.87 9.82 0.85
CA ALA A 145 17.97 9.28 0.05
C ALA A 145 17.54 8.00 -0.69
N ASP A 146 18.44 7.41 -1.48
CA ASP A 146 18.25 6.06 -1.99
C ASP A 146 18.19 5.05 -0.84
N VAL A 147 17.53 3.92 -1.08
CA VAL A 147 17.27 2.90 -0.05
C VAL A 147 18.56 2.40 0.61
N ARG A 148 19.65 2.20 -0.16
CA ARG A 148 20.92 1.70 0.38
C ARG A 148 21.57 2.71 1.32
N THR A 149 21.55 3.99 0.95
CA THR A 149 22.10 5.07 1.80
C THR A 149 21.34 5.16 3.11
N ILE A 150 19.99 5.12 3.09
CA ILE A 150 19.17 5.13 4.32
C ILE A 150 19.53 3.95 5.25
N PHE A 151 19.69 2.75 4.71
CA PHE A 151 19.94 1.57 5.53
C PHE A 151 21.41 1.44 5.98
N GLN A 152 22.38 1.93 5.21
CA GLN A 152 23.80 1.78 5.52
C GLN A 152 24.41 2.98 6.23
N HIS A 153 23.93 4.18 5.92
CA HIS A 153 24.50 5.46 6.37
C HIS A 153 23.41 6.47 6.71
N PRO A 154 22.51 6.17 7.65
CA PRO A 154 21.49 7.13 8.09
C PRO A 154 22.17 8.34 8.72
N LEU A 155 21.69 9.53 8.42
CA LEU A 155 22.25 10.79 8.93
C LEU A 155 21.38 11.40 10.02
N HIS A 156 20.06 11.18 9.96
CA HIS A 156 19.16 11.75 10.95
C HIS A 156 19.01 10.82 12.16
N PRO A 157 19.09 11.32 13.41
CA PRO A 157 19.02 10.49 14.63
C PRO A 157 17.74 9.64 14.71
N TYR A 158 16.61 10.15 14.23
CA TYR A 158 15.36 9.40 14.19
C TYR A 158 15.44 8.20 13.23
N THR A 159 16.03 8.39 12.04
CA THR A 159 16.24 7.29 11.07
C THR A 159 17.14 6.21 11.66
N GLU A 160 18.23 6.63 12.31
CA GLU A 160 19.13 5.70 13.00
C GLU A 160 18.41 4.92 14.11
N GLY A 161 17.59 5.61 14.93
CA GLY A 161 16.78 4.98 15.95
C GLY A 161 15.77 3.98 15.41
N LEU A 162 15.09 4.31 14.29
CA LEU A 162 14.17 3.40 13.60
C LEU A 162 14.88 2.12 13.14
N LEU A 163 16.04 2.27 12.50
CA LEU A 163 16.81 1.12 11.99
C LEU A 163 17.34 0.24 13.11
N ARG A 164 17.77 0.82 14.24
CA ARG A 164 18.22 0.07 15.43
C ARG A 164 17.09 -0.68 16.12
N SER A 165 15.83 -0.25 15.95
CA SER A 165 14.67 -0.92 16.53
C SER A 165 14.20 -2.15 15.74
N ILE A 166 14.80 -2.42 14.56
CA ILE A 166 14.51 -3.64 13.79
C ILE A 166 15.10 -4.85 14.50
N PRO A 167 14.30 -5.89 14.82
CA PRO A 167 14.84 -7.14 15.38
C PRO A 167 15.79 -7.82 14.40
N HIS A 168 17.02 -8.08 14.79
CA HIS A 168 17.93 -8.92 14.03
C HIS A 168 17.80 -10.38 14.49
N MET A 169 17.82 -11.33 13.54
CA MET A 169 17.69 -12.77 13.86
C MET A 169 18.80 -13.29 14.77
N ASP A 170 19.92 -12.60 14.82
CA ASP A 170 21.09 -12.98 15.65
C ASP A 170 21.04 -12.40 17.08
N ASP A 171 20.09 -11.51 17.39
CA ASP A 171 19.96 -10.88 18.72
C ASP A 171 19.22 -11.79 19.71
N SER A 172 19.79 -12.97 19.98
CA SER A 172 19.21 -13.95 20.91
C SER A 172 19.26 -13.56 22.39
N GLN A 173 19.84 -12.42 22.78
CA GLN A 173 20.02 -12.00 24.19
C GLN A 173 20.02 -10.49 24.47
N GLY A 174 19.61 -9.62 23.54
CA GLY A 174 19.60 -8.17 23.78
C GLY A 174 18.18 -7.61 23.89
N ASP A 175 17.98 -6.62 24.79
CA ASP A 175 16.78 -5.79 24.78
C ASP A 175 16.73 -5.04 23.45
N LEU A 176 15.54 -5.04 22.80
CA LEU A 176 15.32 -4.25 21.57
C LEU A 176 15.60 -2.77 21.86
N ALA A 177 16.42 -2.14 21.02
CA ALA A 177 16.67 -0.72 21.13
C ALA A 177 15.33 0.05 20.93
N THR A 178 14.98 0.82 21.90
CA THR A 178 13.79 1.70 21.83
C THR A 178 14.21 3.13 21.60
N ILE A 179 13.39 3.87 20.84
CA ILE A 179 13.57 5.32 20.70
C ILE A 179 13.03 5.95 21.97
N GLU A 180 13.89 6.67 22.72
CA GLU A 180 13.50 7.32 23.95
C GLU A 180 12.52 8.48 23.71
N GLY A 181 11.57 8.65 24.63
CA GLY A 181 10.59 9.73 24.59
C GLY A 181 9.27 9.31 23.94
N SER A 182 8.45 10.31 23.62
CA SER A 182 7.17 10.16 22.95
C SER A 182 7.02 11.21 21.85
N VAL A 183 6.32 10.85 20.78
CA VAL A 183 6.01 11.78 19.70
C VAL A 183 5.21 12.96 20.27
N PRO A 184 5.63 14.21 20.05
CA PRO A 184 4.92 15.37 20.57
C PRO A 184 3.52 15.48 19.96
N SER A 185 2.60 16.04 20.75
CA SER A 185 1.25 16.32 20.25
C SER A 185 1.30 17.41 19.18
N ILE A 186 0.50 17.27 18.13
CA ILE A 186 0.35 18.26 17.06
C ILE A 186 -0.01 19.66 17.61
N TYR A 187 -0.71 19.69 18.75
CA TYR A 187 -1.11 20.93 19.42
C TYR A 187 -0.02 21.56 20.29
N HIS A 188 1.06 20.83 20.57
CA HIS A 188 2.14 21.24 21.45
C HIS A 188 3.49 20.81 20.86
N MET A 189 3.75 21.26 19.63
CA MET A 189 5.04 21.01 18.98
C MET A 189 6.12 21.80 19.69
N PRO A 190 7.29 21.18 20.00
CA PRO A 190 8.42 21.89 20.60
C PRO A 190 8.99 22.92 19.63
N GLU A 191 9.56 23.99 20.16
CA GLU A 191 10.38 24.93 19.37
C GLU A 191 11.71 24.26 19.07
N GLY A 192 12.09 24.18 17.80
CA GLY A 192 13.36 23.62 17.36
C GLY A 192 13.20 22.55 16.25
N CYS A 193 14.16 21.66 16.18
CA CYS A 193 14.12 20.53 15.25
C CYS A 193 12.97 19.59 15.68
N ALA A 194 12.02 19.37 14.76
CA ALA A 194 10.93 18.43 14.96
C ALA A 194 11.45 17.01 15.03
#